data_b9420769d6a421c83ffb4fd057e57c65
#
_entry.id   b9420769d6a421c83ffb4fd057e57c65
#
_cell.length_a   1.000
_cell.length_b   1.000
_cell.length_c   1.000
_cell.angle_alpha   90.00
_cell.angle_beta   90.00
_cell.angle_gamma   90.00
#
_symmetry.space_group_name_H-M   'P 1'
#
loop_
_entity.id
_entity.type
_entity.pdbx_description
1 polymer ?
#
loop_
_entity_poly.entity_id
_entity_poly.type
_entity_poly.pdbx_seq_one_letter_code
_entity_poly.pdbx_strand_id
1 'polypeptide(L)'
;MNAVLEKIIAIGIMPVIAKLESEEDCSNLAAALEAGGVPAMEITFRMANAERYIRQVREQHSNIVAGAGTVLTIDQARKALDAGAQFIVAPGLNPEIVRFCQEQNVPVIPGVATPSEIEQAMNLGLQYVKFFPAEQSGGINAIKAISAPYKTMGFMPTGGLNLNNIADYFAFNRII
;
A
#
# COMPACT_ATOMS: atom_id res chain seq x y z
N MET A 1 -14.09 -5.45 8.90
CA MET A 1 -12.89 -5.00 8.16
C MET A 1 -13.15 -3.57 7.68
N ASN A 2 -12.12 -2.75 7.47
CA ASN A 2 -12.29 -1.39 6.95
C ASN A 2 -12.67 -1.47 5.45
N ALA A 3 -13.69 -0.70 5.03
CA ALA A 3 -14.21 -0.75 3.66
C ALA A 3 -13.18 -0.42 2.56
N VAL A 4 -12.15 0.40 2.87
CA VAL A 4 -11.07 0.70 1.94
C VAL A 4 -10.15 -0.52 1.77
N LEU A 5 -9.82 -1.23 2.84
CA LEU A 5 -9.04 -2.47 2.77
C LEU A 5 -9.80 -3.56 1.99
N GLU A 6 -11.10 -3.68 2.18
CA GLU A 6 -11.93 -4.61 1.39
C GLU A 6 -11.85 -4.32 -0.11
N LYS A 7 -11.91 -3.04 -0.49
CA LYS A 7 -11.75 -2.63 -1.90
C LYS A 7 -10.35 -2.95 -2.43
N ILE A 8 -9.29 -2.65 -1.66
CA ILE A 8 -7.90 -2.96 -2.05
C ILE A 8 -7.74 -4.46 -2.30
N ILE A 9 -8.22 -5.29 -1.38
CA ILE A 9 -8.16 -6.76 -1.49
C ILE A 9 -8.95 -7.24 -2.72
N ALA A 10 -10.13 -6.68 -2.97
CA ALA A 10 -10.95 -7.06 -4.13
C ALA A 10 -10.31 -6.66 -5.47
N ILE A 11 -9.58 -5.55 -5.52
CA ILE A 11 -8.84 -5.13 -6.72
C ILE A 11 -7.64 -6.07 -6.97
N GLY A 12 -6.94 -6.50 -5.90
CA GLY A 12 -5.85 -7.47 -5.95
C GLY A 12 -4.53 -6.95 -6.52
N ILE A 13 -4.49 -5.72 -7.04
CA ILE A 13 -3.28 -5.07 -7.57
C ILE A 13 -3.25 -3.63 -7.08
N MET A 14 -2.10 -3.20 -6.54
CA MET A 14 -1.86 -1.82 -6.13
C MET A 14 -0.73 -1.21 -6.94
N PRO A 15 -1.02 -0.40 -7.97
CA PRO A 15 0.00 0.33 -8.70
C PRO A 15 0.72 1.35 -7.81
N VAL A 16 2.04 1.25 -7.77
CA VAL A 16 2.90 2.16 -7.00
C VAL A 16 3.43 3.26 -7.91
N ILE A 17 2.96 4.49 -7.72
CA ILE A 17 3.29 5.63 -8.55
C ILE A 17 4.50 6.35 -7.96
N ALA A 18 5.65 6.16 -8.61
CA ALA A 18 6.93 6.70 -8.15
C ALA A 18 7.33 8.01 -8.84
N LYS A 19 6.71 8.32 -9.98
CA LYS A 19 7.00 9.51 -10.78
C LYS A 19 5.76 9.95 -11.54
N LEU A 20 5.47 11.24 -11.49
CA LEU A 20 4.52 11.96 -12.34
C LEU A 20 5.20 13.28 -12.75
N GLU A 21 5.05 13.69 -13.97
CA GLU A 21 5.67 14.92 -14.48
C GLU A 21 4.69 16.10 -14.46
N SER A 22 3.39 15.80 -14.52
CA SER A 22 2.33 16.81 -14.54
C SER A 22 1.02 16.33 -13.92
N GLU A 23 0.07 17.25 -13.71
CA GLU A 23 -1.30 16.91 -13.33
C GLU A 23 -2.04 16.18 -14.46
N GLU A 24 -1.70 16.48 -15.70
CA GLU A 24 -2.25 15.79 -16.86
C GLU A 24 -1.83 14.33 -16.88
N ASP A 25 -0.55 14.02 -16.61
CA ASP A 25 -0.07 12.64 -16.47
C ASP A 25 -0.80 11.90 -15.35
N CYS A 26 -1.05 12.58 -14.23
CA CYS A 26 -1.78 11.99 -13.11
C CYS A 26 -3.21 11.63 -13.52
N SER A 27 -3.93 12.54 -14.18
CA SER A 27 -5.30 12.32 -14.63
C SER A 27 -5.38 11.24 -15.71
N ASN A 28 -4.47 11.26 -16.69
CA ASN A 28 -4.42 10.26 -17.75
C ASN A 28 -4.13 8.86 -17.19
N LEU A 29 -3.21 8.74 -16.24
CA LEU A 29 -2.90 7.48 -15.56
C LEU A 29 -4.11 6.98 -14.76
N ALA A 30 -4.78 7.86 -14.01
CA ALA A 30 -5.96 7.51 -13.25
C ALA A 30 -7.08 6.97 -14.17
N ALA A 31 -7.36 7.67 -15.26
CA ALA A 31 -8.35 7.23 -16.26
C ALA A 31 -7.98 5.88 -16.89
N ALA A 32 -6.70 5.66 -17.20
CA ALA A 32 -6.21 4.40 -17.76
C ALA A 32 -6.36 3.24 -16.77
N LEU A 33 -6.09 3.47 -15.49
CA LEU A 33 -6.26 2.45 -14.45
C LEU A 33 -7.73 2.10 -14.22
N GLU A 34 -8.63 3.07 -14.23
CA GLU A 34 -10.08 2.82 -14.20
C GLU A 34 -10.53 1.99 -15.40
N ALA A 35 -10.15 2.41 -16.60
CA ALA A 35 -10.52 1.69 -17.84
C ALA A 35 -9.92 0.28 -17.89
N GLY A 36 -8.74 0.07 -17.27
CA GLY A 36 -8.08 -1.22 -17.17
C GLY A 36 -8.62 -2.12 -16.05
N GLY A 37 -9.62 -1.67 -15.27
CA GLY A 37 -10.20 -2.46 -14.18
C GLY A 37 -9.33 -2.54 -12.92
N VAL A 38 -8.34 -1.64 -12.76
CA VAL A 38 -7.47 -1.53 -11.58
C VAL A 38 -7.63 -0.14 -10.95
N PRO A 39 -8.80 0.19 -10.36
CA PRO A 39 -9.09 1.53 -9.85
C PRO A 39 -8.40 1.80 -8.50
N ALA A 40 -7.07 1.70 -8.45
CA ALA A 40 -6.28 1.96 -7.26
C ALA A 40 -4.95 2.64 -7.60
N MET A 41 -4.46 3.52 -6.71
CA MET A 41 -3.17 4.20 -6.85
C MET A 41 -2.50 4.42 -5.50
N GLU A 42 -1.28 3.90 -5.32
CA GLU A 42 -0.37 4.26 -4.23
C GLU A 42 0.55 5.40 -4.72
N ILE A 43 0.23 6.66 -4.41
CA ILE A 43 1.02 7.83 -4.81
C ILE A 43 2.12 8.08 -3.78
N THR A 44 3.39 7.98 -4.20
CA THR A 44 4.50 7.95 -3.24
C THR A 44 5.03 9.32 -2.86
N PHE A 45 5.29 9.53 -1.57
CA PHE A 45 5.99 10.70 -1.01
C PHE A 45 7.50 10.75 -1.36
N ARG A 46 7.94 9.91 -2.31
CA ARG A 46 9.22 10.11 -3.01
C ARG A 46 9.17 11.30 -3.97
N MET A 47 7.97 11.63 -4.44
CA MET A 47 7.73 12.81 -5.28
C MET A 47 7.52 14.04 -4.39
N ALA A 48 8.08 15.17 -4.80
CA ALA A 48 7.64 16.45 -4.30
C ALA A 48 6.16 16.67 -4.70
N ASN A 49 5.37 17.24 -3.83
CA ASN A 49 3.94 17.54 -4.06
C ASN A 49 3.05 16.28 -4.26
N ALA A 50 3.39 15.14 -3.67
CA ALA A 50 2.57 13.92 -3.72
C ALA A 50 1.13 14.18 -3.25
N GLU A 51 0.97 15.02 -2.22
CA GLU A 51 -0.34 15.45 -1.69
C GLU A 51 -1.21 16.17 -2.72
N ARG A 52 -0.60 16.91 -3.66
CA ARG A 52 -1.33 17.58 -4.75
C ARG A 52 -1.95 16.55 -5.71
N TYR A 53 -1.20 15.53 -6.10
CA TYR A 53 -1.70 14.46 -6.95
C TYR A 53 -2.77 13.61 -6.25
N ILE A 54 -2.62 13.32 -4.96
CA ILE A 54 -3.63 12.63 -4.16
C ILE A 54 -4.94 13.43 -4.20
N ARG A 55 -4.89 14.72 -3.91
CA ARG A 55 -6.06 15.60 -3.94
C ARG A 55 -6.73 15.62 -5.30
N GLN A 56 -5.96 15.76 -6.36
CA GLN A 56 -6.46 15.75 -7.74
C GLN A 56 -7.22 14.45 -8.06
N VAL A 57 -6.62 13.29 -7.75
CA VAL A 57 -7.29 12.00 -7.99
C VAL A 57 -8.57 11.89 -7.17
N ARG A 58 -8.55 12.32 -5.91
CA ARG A 58 -9.74 12.30 -5.04
C ARG A 58 -10.88 13.18 -5.53
N GLU A 59 -10.57 14.31 -6.14
CA GLU A 59 -11.56 15.26 -6.66
C GLU A 59 -12.09 14.87 -8.04
N GLN A 60 -11.23 14.33 -8.92
CA GLN A 60 -11.55 14.13 -10.34
C GLN A 60 -11.88 12.66 -10.69
N HIS A 61 -11.41 11.68 -9.89
CA HIS A 61 -11.52 10.24 -10.15
C HIS A 61 -12.07 9.51 -8.92
N SER A 62 -13.33 9.76 -8.57
CA SER A 62 -13.97 9.27 -7.33
C SER A 62 -14.02 7.73 -7.19
N ASN A 63 -13.93 6.99 -8.29
CA ASN A 63 -13.90 5.53 -8.28
C ASN A 63 -12.52 4.98 -7.87
N ILE A 64 -11.45 5.77 -8.03
CA ILE A 64 -10.09 5.33 -7.66
C ILE A 64 -9.92 5.32 -6.14
N VAL A 65 -9.44 4.21 -5.63
CA VAL A 65 -8.92 4.11 -4.27
C VAL A 65 -7.51 4.70 -4.25
N ALA A 66 -7.39 5.97 -3.84
CA ALA A 66 -6.12 6.67 -3.80
C ALA A 66 -5.55 6.73 -2.39
N GLY A 67 -4.28 6.37 -2.24
CA GLY A 67 -3.56 6.45 -0.99
C GLY A 67 -2.13 6.95 -1.14
N ALA A 68 -1.46 7.14 -0.01
CA ALA A 68 -0.10 7.62 0.05
C ALA A 68 0.89 6.50 0.33
N GLY A 69 1.93 6.40 -0.49
CA GLY A 69 3.05 5.49 -0.30
C GLY A 69 4.32 6.18 0.16
N THR A 70 5.26 5.39 0.66
CA THR A 70 6.56 5.89 1.16
C THR A 70 6.41 6.98 2.24
N VAL A 71 5.43 6.79 3.11
CA VAL A 71 5.19 7.69 4.24
C VAL A 71 6.17 7.32 5.37
N LEU A 72 7.06 8.25 5.72
CA LEU A 72 8.15 8.04 6.67
C LEU A 72 7.99 8.83 7.97
N THR A 73 7.09 9.82 7.99
CA THR A 73 6.89 10.72 9.14
C THR A 73 5.40 10.96 9.38
N ILE A 74 5.05 11.35 10.61
CA ILE A 74 3.69 11.77 10.96
C ILE A 74 3.26 13.00 10.13
N ASP A 75 4.18 13.92 9.86
CA ASP A 75 3.89 15.09 9.03
C ASP A 75 3.48 14.71 7.60
N GLN A 76 4.19 13.74 6.99
CA GLN A 76 3.79 13.21 5.69
C GLN A 76 2.42 12.48 5.76
N ALA A 77 2.17 11.70 6.81
CA ALA A 77 0.88 11.06 7.02
C ALA A 77 -0.24 12.08 7.10
N ARG A 78 -0.05 13.15 7.89
CA ARG A 78 -1.02 14.25 8.03
C ARG A 78 -1.29 14.93 6.68
N LYS A 79 -0.25 15.33 5.95
CA LYS A 79 -0.39 15.93 4.61
C LYS A 79 -1.14 15.02 3.64
N ALA A 80 -0.89 13.70 3.71
CA ALA A 80 -1.60 12.73 2.89
C ALA A 80 -3.10 12.70 3.23
N LEU A 81 -3.46 12.66 4.52
CA LEU A 81 -4.85 12.64 4.97
C LEU A 81 -5.57 13.95 4.64
N ASP A 82 -4.92 15.11 4.83
CA ASP A 82 -5.45 16.43 4.47
C ASP A 82 -5.69 16.56 2.94
N ALA A 83 -4.97 15.78 2.14
CA ALA A 83 -5.18 15.66 0.70
C ALA A 83 -6.27 14.64 0.31
N GLY A 84 -6.83 13.91 1.28
CA GLY A 84 -7.88 12.93 1.07
C GLY A 84 -7.39 11.50 0.80
N ALA A 85 -6.14 11.16 1.15
CA ALA A 85 -5.64 9.78 1.07
C ALA A 85 -6.55 8.84 1.86
N GLN A 86 -6.93 7.72 1.25
CA GLN A 86 -7.84 6.74 1.85
C GLN A 86 -7.10 5.64 2.59
N PHE A 87 -5.80 5.48 2.33
CA PHE A 87 -4.92 4.55 3.02
C PHE A 87 -3.49 5.08 3.03
N ILE A 88 -2.67 4.54 3.93
CA ILE A 88 -1.26 4.87 4.07
C ILE A 88 -0.42 3.60 3.89
N VAL A 89 0.67 3.70 3.14
CA VAL A 89 1.68 2.63 2.99
C VAL A 89 3.05 3.19 3.36
N ALA A 90 3.79 2.44 4.15
CA ALA A 90 5.16 2.79 4.55
C ALA A 90 6.14 1.69 4.12
N PRO A 91 7.42 2.00 3.86
CA PRO A 91 8.41 0.98 3.52
C PRO A 91 8.87 0.14 4.72
N GLY A 92 8.65 0.62 5.93
CA GLY A 92 8.98 -0.06 7.19
C GLY A 92 7.90 0.14 8.23
N LEU A 93 8.05 -0.54 9.37
CA LEU A 93 7.13 -0.48 10.49
C LEU A 93 7.55 0.62 11.48
N ASN A 94 6.86 1.75 11.44
CA ASN A 94 6.96 2.79 12.47
C ASN A 94 5.68 2.78 13.33
N PRO A 95 5.76 2.38 14.61
CA PRO A 95 4.60 2.32 15.50
C PRO A 95 3.87 3.66 15.69
N GLU A 96 4.58 4.79 15.63
CA GLU A 96 3.97 6.11 15.80
C GLU A 96 3.08 6.46 14.61
N ILE A 97 3.54 6.18 13.38
CA ILE A 97 2.73 6.37 12.17
C ILE A 97 1.50 5.44 12.20
N VAL A 98 1.68 4.17 12.62
CA VAL A 98 0.57 3.22 12.72
C VAL A 98 -0.48 3.73 13.70
N ARG A 99 -0.11 4.15 14.92
CA ARG A 99 -1.05 4.68 15.91
C ARG A 99 -1.74 5.93 15.40
N PHE A 100 -0.98 6.86 14.82
CA PHE A 100 -1.56 8.07 14.23
C PHE A 100 -2.65 7.75 13.19
N CYS A 101 -2.38 6.83 12.26
CA CYS A 101 -3.36 6.43 11.24
C CYS A 101 -4.59 5.75 11.89
N GLN A 102 -4.39 4.91 12.91
CA GLN A 102 -5.48 4.27 13.65
C GLN A 102 -6.39 5.28 14.36
N GLU A 103 -5.79 6.30 15.00
CA GLU A 103 -6.54 7.41 15.63
C GLU A 103 -7.37 8.21 14.61
N GLN A 104 -6.89 8.31 13.36
CA GLN A 104 -7.61 8.94 12.27
C GLN A 104 -8.59 7.98 11.55
N ASN A 105 -8.72 6.72 12.00
CA ASN A 105 -9.52 5.66 11.35
C ASN A 105 -9.14 5.39 9.89
N VAL A 106 -7.88 5.60 9.50
CA VAL A 106 -7.37 5.35 8.17
C VAL A 106 -6.53 4.07 8.16
N PRO A 107 -6.75 3.16 7.20
CA PRO A 107 -5.94 1.96 7.05
C PRO A 107 -4.47 2.30 6.82
N VAL A 108 -3.58 1.56 7.49
CA VAL A 108 -2.14 1.66 7.30
C VAL A 108 -1.57 0.27 7.04
N ILE A 109 -0.71 0.16 6.03
CA ILE A 109 -0.05 -1.07 5.61
C ILE A 109 1.47 -0.84 5.68
N PRO A 110 2.09 -1.03 6.87
CA PRO A 110 3.52 -0.81 7.06
C PRO A 110 4.35 -1.95 6.47
N GLY A 111 5.59 -1.63 6.07
CA GLY A 111 6.54 -2.60 5.56
C GLY A 111 7.17 -3.46 6.64
N VAL A 112 7.35 -4.75 6.34
CA VAL A 112 8.05 -5.73 7.17
C VAL A 112 8.87 -6.67 6.29
N ALA A 113 9.93 -7.26 6.85
CA ALA A 113 10.72 -8.31 6.20
C ALA A 113 11.18 -9.40 7.20
N THR A 114 10.88 -9.25 8.49
CA THR A 114 11.35 -10.15 9.56
C THR A 114 10.21 -10.61 10.46
N PRO A 115 10.37 -11.76 11.14
CA PRO A 115 9.42 -12.23 12.17
C PRO A 115 9.13 -11.19 13.26
N SER A 116 10.17 -10.53 13.78
CA SER A 116 10.02 -9.52 14.85
C SER A 116 9.16 -8.33 14.42
N GLU A 117 9.28 -7.89 13.16
CA GLU A 117 8.44 -6.82 12.62
C GLU A 117 6.99 -7.28 12.44
N ILE A 118 6.76 -8.52 12.01
CA ILE A 118 5.41 -9.09 11.92
C ILE A 118 4.76 -9.16 13.30
N GLU A 119 5.48 -9.63 14.33
CA GLU A 119 4.99 -9.67 15.71
C GLU A 119 4.69 -8.27 16.25
N GLN A 120 5.52 -7.29 15.93
CA GLN A 120 5.27 -5.90 16.29
C GLN A 120 4.01 -5.35 15.58
N ALA A 121 3.79 -5.69 14.30
CA ALA A 121 2.58 -5.34 13.58
C ALA A 121 1.33 -5.97 14.22
N MET A 122 1.41 -7.25 14.60
CA MET A 122 0.32 -7.95 15.31
C MET A 122 0.02 -7.30 16.66
N ASN A 123 1.03 -6.91 17.43
CA ASN A 123 0.87 -6.22 18.72
C ASN A 123 0.21 -4.82 18.55
N LEU A 124 0.32 -4.22 17.37
CA LEU A 124 -0.38 -3.00 17.00
C LEU A 124 -1.79 -3.27 16.44
N GLY A 125 -2.26 -4.52 16.43
CA GLY A 125 -3.58 -4.90 15.94
C GLY A 125 -3.73 -4.94 14.42
N LEU A 126 -2.61 -4.93 13.67
CA LEU A 126 -2.64 -4.99 12.22
C LEU A 126 -2.89 -6.42 11.73
N GLN A 127 -3.68 -6.54 10.66
CA GLN A 127 -3.96 -7.81 9.98
C GLN A 127 -3.27 -7.90 8.62
N TYR A 128 -2.80 -6.78 8.09
CA TYR A 128 -2.15 -6.68 6.79
C TYR A 128 -0.87 -5.87 6.88
N VAL A 129 0.17 -6.37 6.24
CA VAL A 129 1.49 -5.72 6.15
C VAL A 129 2.01 -5.76 4.73
N LYS A 130 2.85 -4.81 4.38
CA LYS A 130 3.61 -4.82 3.14
C LYS A 130 4.87 -5.66 3.34
N PHE A 131 5.11 -6.65 2.49
CA PHE A 131 6.40 -7.36 2.48
C PHE A 131 7.33 -6.66 1.48
N PHE A 132 8.39 -6.02 1.99
CA PHE A 132 9.24 -5.15 1.19
C PHE A 132 10.71 -5.17 1.66
N PRO A 133 11.67 -5.23 0.73
CA PRO A 133 11.53 -5.40 -0.72
C PRO A 133 11.32 -6.89 -1.07
N ALA A 134 10.22 -7.25 -1.75
CA ALA A 134 9.75 -8.63 -1.84
C ALA A 134 10.73 -9.57 -2.53
N GLU A 135 11.09 -9.33 -3.78
CA GLU A 135 11.97 -10.24 -4.54
C GLU A 135 13.38 -10.30 -3.96
N GLN A 136 13.94 -9.16 -3.54
CA GLN A 136 15.27 -9.09 -2.93
C GLN A 136 15.32 -9.80 -1.56
N SER A 137 14.19 -9.95 -0.89
CA SER A 137 14.06 -10.68 0.39
C SER A 137 13.71 -12.16 0.21
N GLY A 138 13.75 -12.69 -1.02
CA GLY A 138 13.48 -14.10 -1.33
C GLY A 138 12.10 -14.41 -1.89
N GLY A 139 11.33 -13.37 -2.25
CA GLY A 139 10.09 -13.48 -3.01
C GLY A 139 8.98 -14.25 -2.31
N ILE A 140 8.12 -14.88 -3.08
CA ILE A 140 6.98 -15.66 -2.57
C ILE A 140 7.42 -16.81 -1.64
N ASN A 141 8.60 -17.40 -1.87
CA ASN A 141 9.11 -18.48 -1.02
C ASN A 141 9.44 -17.97 0.38
N ALA A 142 10.04 -16.77 0.49
CA ALA A 142 10.29 -16.14 1.77
C ALA A 142 8.98 -15.80 2.49
N ILE A 143 7.99 -15.26 1.79
CA ILE A 143 6.67 -14.98 2.37
C ILE A 143 6.01 -16.25 2.89
N LYS A 144 6.01 -17.34 2.13
CA LYS A 144 5.47 -18.64 2.56
C LYS A 144 6.15 -19.15 3.82
N ALA A 145 7.47 -19.08 3.87
CA ALA A 145 8.25 -19.53 5.01
C ALA A 145 8.02 -18.68 6.26
N ILE A 146 8.16 -17.35 6.12
CA ILE A 146 8.04 -16.43 7.28
C ILE A 146 6.62 -16.37 7.81
N SER A 147 5.62 -16.51 6.95
CA SER A 147 4.21 -16.42 7.33
C SER A 147 3.66 -17.69 7.99
N ALA A 148 4.38 -18.80 7.98
CA ALA A 148 3.91 -20.09 8.48
C ALA A 148 3.36 -20.02 9.94
N PRO A 149 4.02 -19.37 10.90
CA PRO A 149 3.49 -19.21 12.27
C PRO A 149 2.38 -18.15 12.37
N TYR A 150 2.25 -17.20 11.42
CA TYR A 150 1.36 -16.03 11.50
C TYR A 150 0.11 -16.20 10.62
N LYS A 151 -0.73 -17.17 10.96
CA LYS A 151 -1.83 -17.66 10.09
C LYS A 151 -2.88 -16.62 9.73
N THR A 152 -3.03 -15.57 10.52
CA THR A 152 -4.03 -14.49 10.31
C THR A 152 -3.46 -13.26 9.61
N MET A 153 -2.14 -13.21 9.36
CA MET A 153 -1.51 -12.06 8.70
C MET A 153 -1.61 -12.19 7.19
N GLY A 154 -2.11 -11.13 6.53
CA GLY A 154 -2.08 -10.96 5.08
C GLY A 154 -0.91 -10.09 4.64
N PHE A 155 -0.43 -10.32 3.41
CA PHE A 155 0.77 -9.67 2.88
C PHE A 155 0.50 -8.98 1.56
N MET A 156 0.96 -7.73 1.43
CA MET A 156 1.04 -6.98 0.18
C MET A 156 2.50 -6.95 -0.28
N PRO A 157 2.93 -7.88 -1.15
CA PRO A 157 4.31 -7.92 -1.63
C PRO A 157 4.57 -6.71 -2.54
N THR A 158 5.72 -6.08 -2.35
CA THR A 158 6.14 -4.93 -3.15
C THR A 158 7.63 -4.98 -3.41
N GLY A 159 8.04 -4.69 -4.66
CA GLY A 159 9.44 -4.66 -5.08
C GLY A 159 9.84 -5.90 -5.88
N GLY A 160 10.11 -5.68 -7.17
CA GLY A 160 10.56 -6.71 -8.10
C GLY A 160 9.46 -7.57 -8.72
N LEU A 161 8.17 -7.32 -8.42
CA LEU A 161 7.06 -8.03 -9.04
C LEU A 161 6.94 -7.65 -10.52
N ASN A 162 6.67 -8.64 -11.35
CA ASN A 162 6.52 -8.48 -12.80
C ASN A 162 5.69 -9.64 -13.38
N LEU A 163 5.41 -9.62 -14.69
CA LEU A 163 4.56 -10.61 -15.34
C LEU A 163 5.08 -12.05 -15.25
N ASN A 164 6.38 -12.26 -15.00
CA ASN A 164 6.95 -13.60 -14.92
C ASN A 164 6.78 -14.25 -13.54
N ASN A 165 6.57 -13.44 -12.48
CA ASN A 165 6.51 -13.96 -11.11
C ASN A 165 5.17 -13.70 -10.41
N ILE A 166 4.33 -12.78 -10.90
CA ILE A 166 3.10 -12.36 -10.22
C ILE A 166 2.10 -13.50 -10.03
N ALA A 167 2.07 -14.48 -10.94
CA ALA A 167 1.16 -15.63 -10.86
C ALA A 167 1.42 -16.48 -9.60
N ASP A 168 2.68 -16.63 -9.20
CA ASP A 168 3.07 -17.39 -8.01
C ASP A 168 2.61 -16.70 -6.72
N TYR A 169 2.56 -15.36 -6.73
CA TYR A 169 2.02 -14.57 -5.62
C TYR A 169 0.50 -14.76 -5.53
N PHE A 170 -0.23 -14.62 -6.62
CA PHE A 170 -1.69 -14.81 -6.64
C PHE A 170 -2.13 -16.23 -6.24
N ALA A 171 -1.28 -17.23 -6.46
CA ALA A 171 -1.57 -18.60 -6.03
C ALA A 171 -1.51 -18.78 -4.50
N PHE A 172 -1.04 -17.80 -3.73
CA PHE A 172 -0.95 -17.89 -2.27
C PHE A 172 -2.03 -17.06 -1.60
N ASN A 173 -2.95 -17.73 -0.92
CA ASN A 173 -4.19 -17.17 -0.36
C ASN A 173 -4.03 -16.10 0.75
N ARG A 174 -2.81 -15.73 1.11
CA ARG A 174 -2.51 -14.64 2.07
C ARG A 174 -1.92 -13.40 1.40
N ILE A 175 -1.85 -13.39 0.09
CA ILE A 175 -1.53 -12.17 -0.67
C ILE A 175 -2.81 -11.36 -0.86
N ILE A 176 -2.66 -10.04 -0.71
CA ILE A 176 -3.72 -9.05 -0.89
C ILE A 176 -3.31 -8.02 -1.92
#